data_c9bdf4504c681a6a1d3ed4002221bde9
#
_entry.id   c9bdf4504c681a6a1d3ed4002221bde9
#
_cell.length_a   1.000
_cell.length_b   1.000
_cell.length_c   1.000
_cell.angle_alpha   90.00
_cell.angle_beta   90.00
_cell.angle_gamma   90.00
#
_symmetry.space_group_name_H-M   'P 1'
#
loop_
_entity.id
_entity.type
_entity.pdbx_description
1 polymer ?
#
loop_
_entity_poly.entity_id
_entity_poly.type
_entity_poly.pdbx_seq_one_letter_code
_entity_poly.pdbx_strand_id
1 'polypeptide(L)'
;MSNFGRISEPRIIAVVNQKGGVGKTTTAVNLAAALARAGAVTLLVDLDPQGNASTGLGVSAEARRPSTYDLLVDELPVADVVRQTGIANLLICPANGDLASADIDLVSNEKRSFLLHDALRQPAIDSMALDFILIDCPPSLSLLTVNALVACHAVLIPLQAEFYALEGLSQLMLTIREVRQSANPALRIEGVLVTMFDGRNKLCQQVEADVRGTLGDLVFKTVIPRNVRISEAPSFAMPVITYDPSSKGSEAYQAVARELLLRHPMREPQKG
;
A
#
# COMPACT_ATOMS: atom_id res chain seq x y z
N MET A 1 17.22 -30.04 -20.33
CA MET A 1 17.42 -28.69 -19.78
C MET A 1 16.15 -28.35 -19.02
N SER A 2 16.19 -28.54 -17.71
CA SER A 2 15.04 -28.40 -16.82
C SER A 2 14.67 -26.92 -16.68
N ASN A 3 13.48 -26.58 -17.16
CA ASN A 3 12.84 -25.31 -16.93
C ASN A 3 12.44 -25.27 -15.45
N PHE A 4 13.36 -24.84 -14.56
CA PHE A 4 12.98 -24.46 -13.20
C PHE A 4 12.00 -23.31 -13.33
N GLY A 5 10.74 -23.57 -12.99
CA GLY A 5 9.69 -22.58 -12.98
C GLY A 5 10.19 -21.33 -12.23
N ARG A 6 10.20 -20.18 -12.90
CA ARG A 6 10.45 -18.89 -12.27
C ARG A 6 9.44 -18.77 -11.11
N ILE A 7 9.94 -18.79 -9.89
CA ILE A 7 9.17 -18.29 -8.75
C ILE A 7 8.84 -16.84 -9.12
N SER A 8 7.59 -16.56 -9.46
CA SER A 8 7.24 -15.19 -9.83
C SER A 8 7.36 -14.32 -8.57
N GLU A 9 8.12 -13.24 -8.65
CA GLU A 9 8.25 -12.29 -7.54
C GLU A 9 6.89 -11.75 -7.12
N PRO A 10 6.66 -11.43 -5.81
CA PRO A 10 5.42 -10.82 -5.38
C PRO A 10 5.16 -9.49 -6.08
N ARG A 11 3.91 -9.15 -6.36
CA ARG A 11 3.58 -7.83 -6.88
C ARG A 11 3.70 -6.79 -5.78
N ILE A 12 4.65 -5.86 -5.88
CA ILE A 12 4.90 -4.80 -4.91
C ILE A 12 4.20 -3.52 -5.37
N ILE A 13 3.29 -2.98 -4.55
CA ILE A 13 2.50 -1.78 -4.86
C ILE A 13 2.62 -0.79 -3.69
N ALA A 14 3.08 0.44 -3.96
CA ALA A 14 3.07 1.52 -3.00
C ALA A 14 1.76 2.31 -3.07
N VAL A 15 1.14 2.57 -1.92
CA VAL A 15 -0.06 3.40 -1.78
C VAL A 15 0.36 4.81 -1.44
N VAL A 16 0.35 5.72 -2.41
CA VAL A 16 0.98 7.04 -2.30
C VAL A 16 0.02 8.16 -2.67
N ASN A 17 0.03 9.21 -1.87
CA ASN A 17 -0.49 10.54 -2.22
C ASN A 17 0.10 11.55 -1.23
N GLN A 18 0.53 12.72 -1.71
CA GLN A 18 1.08 13.80 -0.87
C GLN A 18 0.03 14.41 0.07
N LYS A 19 -1.24 14.39 -0.34
CA LYS A 19 -2.32 14.97 0.46
C LYS A 19 -2.64 14.08 1.66
N GLY A 20 -2.70 14.70 2.83
CA GLY A 20 -3.20 14.06 4.04
C GLY A 20 -4.71 13.79 3.95
N GLY A 21 -5.17 12.74 4.61
CA GLY A 21 -6.61 12.47 4.75
C GLY A 21 -7.31 11.88 3.50
N VAL A 22 -6.61 11.59 2.39
CA VAL A 22 -7.24 11.01 1.17
C VAL A 22 -7.52 9.51 1.26
N GLY A 23 -7.23 8.88 2.39
CA GLY A 23 -7.49 7.46 2.61
C GLY A 23 -6.36 6.52 2.18
N LYS A 24 -5.09 6.94 2.20
CA LYS A 24 -3.92 6.07 1.91
C LYS A 24 -3.89 4.84 2.81
N THR A 25 -3.70 5.05 4.11
CA THR A 25 -3.66 3.99 5.12
C THR A 25 -4.94 3.15 5.11
N THR A 26 -6.09 3.81 5.02
CA THR A 26 -7.39 3.13 4.91
C THR A 26 -7.43 2.21 3.69
N THR A 27 -6.91 2.66 2.55
CA THR A 27 -6.84 1.85 1.32
C THR A 27 -5.84 0.72 1.49
N ALA A 28 -4.63 0.99 2.00
CA ALA A 28 -3.60 -0.02 2.19
C ALA A 28 -4.09 -1.17 3.09
N VAL A 29 -4.65 -0.84 4.26
CA VAL A 29 -5.18 -1.82 5.23
C VAL A 29 -6.33 -2.63 4.64
N ASN A 30 -7.33 -1.96 4.07
CA ASN A 30 -8.53 -2.65 3.61
C ASN A 30 -8.30 -3.43 2.31
N LEU A 31 -7.45 -2.94 1.40
CA LEU A 31 -7.07 -3.67 0.19
C LEU A 31 -6.23 -4.91 0.55
N ALA A 32 -5.26 -4.79 1.48
CA ALA A 32 -4.48 -5.93 1.96
C ALA A 32 -5.39 -7.02 2.57
N ALA A 33 -6.33 -6.61 3.42
CA ALA A 33 -7.30 -7.54 4.01
C ALA A 33 -8.24 -8.16 2.97
N ALA A 34 -8.63 -7.40 1.92
CA ALA A 34 -9.47 -7.91 0.83
C ALA A 34 -8.74 -8.93 -0.04
N LEU A 35 -7.47 -8.68 -0.36
CA LEU A 35 -6.61 -9.62 -1.10
C LEU A 35 -6.40 -10.89 -0.29
N ALA A 36 -6.07 -10.78 0.99
CA ALA A 36 -5.89 -11.91 1.88
C ALA A 36 -7.17 -12.77 2.01
N ARG A 37 -8.33 -12.12 2.13
CA ARG A 37 -9.63 -12.80 2.14
C ARG A 37 -9.95 -13.50 0.83
N ALA A 38 -9.47 -12.98 -0.29
CA ALA A 38 -9.58 -13.63 -1.60
C ALA A 38 -8.61 -14.79 -1.80
N GLY A 39 -7.75 -15.08 -0.81
CA GLY A 39 -6.77 -16.18 -0.80
C GLY A 39 -5.34 -15.77 -1.15
N ALA A 40 -5.08 -14.52 -1.51
CA ALA A 40 -3.74 -14.05 -1.83
C ALA A 40 -2.89 -13.85 -0.56
N VAL A 41 -1.70 -14.43 -0.50
CA VAL A 41 -0.77 -14.18 0.61
C VAL A 41 -0.19 -12.77 0.45
N THR A 42 -0.50 -11.90 1.41
CA THR A 42 -0.25 -10.47 1.31
C THR A 42 0.58 -9.97 2.49
N LEU A 43 1.62 -9.19 2.21
CA LEU A 43 2.39 -8.44 3.21
C LEU A 43 2.01 -6.96 3.13
N LEU A 44 1.65 -6.34 4.25
CA LEU A 44 1.54 -4.90 4.38
C LEU A 44 2.79 -4.34 5.06
N VAL A 45 3.49 -3.42 4.41
CA VAL A 45 4.61 -2.67 4.99
C VAL A 45 4.11 -1.29 5.39
N ASP A 46 4.13 -1.00 6.68
CA ASP A 46 3.76 0.31 7.22
C ASP A 46 5.02 1.21 7.25
N LEU A 47 5.04 2.26 6.44
CA LEU A 47 6.13 3.24 6.37
C LEU A 47 5.75 4.60 7.01
N ASP A 48 4.53 4.73 7.55
CA ASP A 48 4.15 5.97 8.23
C ASP A 48 4.60 5.92 9.70
N PRO A 49 5.41 6.87 10.19
CA PRO A 49 5.79 6.96 11.60
C PRO A 49 4.62 6.97 12.58
N GLN A 50 3.42 7.36 12.13
CA GLN A 50 2.21 7.32 12.95
C GLN A 50 1.74 5.89 13.24
N GLY A 51 2.15 4.89 12.46
CA GLY A 51 1.82 3.48 12.64
C GLY A 51 0.31 3.19 12.54
N ASN A 52 -0.41 3.96 11.72
CA ASN A 52 -1.86 3.83 11.59
C ASN A 52 -2.27 2.52 10.90
N ALA A 53 -1.48 2.01 9.95
CA ALA A 53 -1.72 0.71 9.34
C ALA A 53 -1.50 -0.43 10.35
N SER A 54 -0.46 -0.31 11.17
CA SER A 54 -0.19 -1.24 12.28
C SER A 54 -1.35 -1.27 13.27
N THR A 55 -1.86 -0.10 13.70
CA THR A 55 -3.06 -0.01 14.56
C THR A 55 -4.27 -0.67 13.89
N GLY A 56 -4.51 -0.38 12.62
CA GLY A 56 -5.66 -0.89 11.86
C GLY A 56 -5.66 -2.40 11.65
N LEU A 57 -4.52 -3.06 11.85
CA LEU A 57 -4.37 -4.53 11.83
C LEU A 57 -4.17 -5.14 13.21
N GLY A 58 -4.42 -4.40 14.29
CA GLY A 58 -4.42 -4.90 15.65
C GLY A 58 -3.04 -5.04 16.29
N VAL A 59 -1.99 -4.43 15.73
CA VAL A 59 -0.66 -4.43 16.34
C VAL A 59 -0.56 -3.28 17.34
N SER A 60 -0.55 -3.60 18.64
CA SER A 60 -0.44 -2.59 19.70
C SER A 60 0.93 -1.89 19.65
N ALA A 61 1.03 -0.67 20.19
CA ALA A 61 2.26 0.11 20.17
C ALA A 61 3.46 -0.65 20.79
N GLU A 62 3.22 -1.39 21.88
CA GLU A 62 4.22 -2.18 22.58
C GLU A 62 4.73 -3.37 21.75
N ALA A 63 3.89 -3.87 20.84
CA ALA A 63 4.19 -5.03 20.01
C ALA A 63 4.88 -4.66 18.67
N ARG A 64 5.25 -3.39 18.42
CA ARG A 64 5.84 -2.94 17.15
C ARG A 64 7.36 -2.96 17.08
N ARG A 65 8.03 -3.70 17.97
CA ARG A 65 9.46 -3.91 17.91
C ARG A 65 9.78 -5.39 17.70
N PRO A 66 10.68 -5.72 16.75
CA PRO A 66 11.27 -4.82 15.75
C PRO A 66 10.23 -4.29 14.75
N SER A 67 10.55 -3.17 14.08
CA SER A 67 9.68 -2.40 13.22
C SER A 67 10.29 -2.13 11.84
N THR A 68 9.59 -1.44 10.97
CA THR A 68 10.12 -0.98 9.68
C THR A 68 11.31 -0.03 9.85
N TYR A 69 11.43 0.69 10.98
CA TYR A 69 12.63 1.46 11.30
C TYR A 69 13.86 0.56 11.41
N ASP A 70 13.76 -0.50 12.23
CA ASP A 70 14.86 -1.45 12.45
C ASP A 70 15.23 -2.17 11.12
N LEU A 71 14.24 -2.41 10.25
CA LEU A 71 14.47 -2.96 8.90
C LEU A 71 15.32 -2.03 8.02
N LEU A 72 15.07 -0.70 8.08
CA LEU A 72 15.71 0.27 7.20
C LEU A 72 17.01 0.83 7.76
N VAL A 73 17.05 1.15 9.05
CA VAL A 73 18.18 1.83 9.69
C VAL A 73 19.19 0.85 10.25
N ASP A 74 18.71 -0.20 10.93
CA ASP A 74 19.55 -1.23 11.51
C ASP A 74 19.78 -2.42 10.57
N GLU A 75 19.20 -2.37 9.36
CA GLU A 75 19.28 -3.40 8.31
C GLU A 75 18.93 -4.80 8.82
N LEU A 76 17.98 -4.90 9.77
CA LEU A 76 17.53 -6.19 10.29
C LEU A 76 16.94 -7.06 9.17
N PRO A 77 17.11 -8.38 9.23
CA PRO A 77 16.47 -9.28 8.30
C PRO A 77 14.94 -9.10 8.29
N VAL A 78 14.35 -9.05 7.10
CA VAL A 78 12.90 -8.88 6.96
C VAL A 78 12.11 -9.95 7.70
N ALA A 79 12.64 -11.17 7.80
CA ALA A 79 12.02 -12.28 8.53
C ALA A 79 11.85 -11.99 10.03
N ASP A 80 12.73 -11.18 10.63
CA ASP A 80 12.68 -10.84 12.05
C ASP A 80 11.68 -9.74 12.35
N VAL A 81 11.33 -8.93 11.33
CA VAL A 81 10.41 -7.80 11.43
C VAL A 81 8.98 -8.18 11.06
N VAL A 82 8.80 -9.05 10.06
CA VAL A 82 7.47 -9.47 9.58
C VAL A 82 6.72 -10.25 10.67
N ARG A 83 5.45 -9.92 10.84
CA ARG A 83 4.54 -10.56 11.81
C ARG A 83 3.25 -11.02 11.15
N GLN A 84 2.69 -12.08 11.70
CA GLN A 84 1.33 -12.48 11.37
C GLN A 84 0.32 -11.50 12.00
N THR A 85 -0.76 -11.24 11.28
CA THR A 85 -1.92 -10.52 11.81
C THR A 85 -3.00 -11.50 12.28
N GLY A 86 -4.08 -10.99 12.87
CA GLY A 86 -5.27 -11.81 13.17
C GLY A 86 -6.08 -12.23 11.93
N ILE A 87 -5.62 -11.91 10.72
CA ILE A 87 -6.29 -12.23 9.46
C ILE A 87 -5.45 -13.25 8.70
N ALA A 88 -6.06 -14.38 8.32
CA ALA A 88 -5.39 -15.41 7.54
C ALA A 88 -4.83 -14.81 6.23
N ASN A 89 -3.64 -15.26 5.82
CA ASN A 89 -2.92 -14.81 4.62
C ASN A 89 -2.49 -13.32 4.65
N LEU A 90 -2.58 -12.62 5.79
CA LEU A 90 -2.14 -11.24 5.92
C LEU A 90 -1.01 -11.12 6.94
N LEU A 91 0.13 -10.65 6.46
CA LEU A 91 1.33 -10.34 7.23
C LEU A 91 1.53 -8.82 7.30
N ILE A 92 2.32 -8.35 8.26
CA ILE A 92 2.68 -6.93 8.42
C ILE A 92 4.13 -6.75 8.83
N CYS A 93 4.83 -5.75 8.24
CA CYS A 93 5.96 -5.06 8.83
C CYS A 93 5.42 -3.82 9.57
N PRO A 94 5.39 -3.79 10.91
CA PRO A 94 4.77 -2.70 11.65
C PRO A 94 5.68 -1.46 11.70
N ALA A 95 5.07 -0.27 11.79
CA ALA A 95 5.76 0.99 12.01
C ALA A 95 5.63 1.46 13.45
N ASN A 96 6.62 2.22 13.90
CA ASN A 96 6.62 2.96 15.15
C ASN A 96 7.14 4.40 14.95
N GLY A 97 7.12 5.20 16.01
CA GLY A 97 7.53 6.61 15.99
C GLY A 97 9.00 6.83 15.63
N ASP A 98 9.87 5.82 15.78
CA ASP A 98 11.30 5.93 15.47
C ASP A 98 11.54 6.22 13.97
N LEU A 99 10.62 5.79 13.08
CA LEU A 99 10.67 6.13 11.65
C LEU A 99 10.70 7.64 11.37
N ALA A 100 10.26 8.49 12.30
CA ALA A 100 10.33 9.94 12.12
C ALA A 100 11.77 10.47 12.05
N SER A 101 12.74 9.76 12.62
CA SER A 101 14.17 10.11 12.58
C SER A 101 14.92 9.51 11.40
N ALA A 102 14.32 8.60 10.63
CA ALA A 102 15.00 7.87 9.56
C ALA A 102 15.68 8.78 8.52
N ASP A 103 15.08 9.93 8.18
CA ASP A 103 15.69 10.90 7.24
C ASP A 103 17.01 11.45 7.77
N ILE A 104 17.17 11.59 9.09
CA ILE A 104 18.38 12.09 9.75
C ILE A 104 19.38 10.95 9.91
N ASP A 105 18.93 9.80 10.42
CA ASP A 105 19.78 8.66 10.73
C ASP A 105 20.44 8.08 9.47
N LEU A 106 19.77 8.18 8.33
CA LEU A 106 20.22 7.68 7.04
C LEU A 106 20.96 8.73 6.18
N VAL A 107 21.19 9.95 6.67
CA VAL A 107 21.77 11.04 5.86
C VAL A 107 23.13 10.67 5.25
N SER A 108 23.96 9.92 5.98
CA SER A 108 25.29 9.48 5.56
C SER A 108 25.31 8.17 4.77
N ASN A 109 24.17 7.47 4.67
CA ASN A 109 24.09 6.20 3.96
C ASN A 109 23.93 6.45 2.44
N GLU A 110 24.93 6.08 1.64
CA GLU A 110 24.91 6.26 0.18
C GLU A 110 23.77 5.49 -0.48
N LYS A 111 23.33 4.37 0.11
CA LYS A 111 22.23 3.53 -0.39
C LYS A 111 20.87 3.87 0.22
N ARG A 112 20.76 4.98 0.96
CA ARG A 112 19.57 5.34 1.73
C ARG A 112 18.23 5.26 0.99
N SER A 113 18.24 5.41 -0.33
CA SER A 113 17.02 5.33 -1.15
C SER A 113 16.67 3.91 -1.60
N PHE A 114 17.56 2.92 -1.37
CA PHE A 114 17.42 1.54 -1.84
C PHE A 114 17.19 0.53 -0.71
N LEU A 115 17.18 0.95 0.54
CA LEU A 115 17.12 0.06 1.69
C LEU A 115 15.86 -0.82 1.70
N LEU A 116 14.71 -0.24 1.43
CA LEU A 116 13.48 -1.03 1.31
C LEU A 116 13.48 -1.93 0.07
N HIS A 117 14.07 -1.46 -1.04
CA HIS A 117 14.26 -2.29 -2.23
C HIS A 117 15.06 -3.55 -1.91
N ASP A 118 16.18 -3.40 -1.21
CA ASP A 118 17.08 -4.51 -0.87
C ASP A 118 16.44 -5.43 0.19
N ALA A 119 15.75 -4.86 1.18
CA ALA A 119 15.03 -5.62 2.20
C ALA A 119 13.92 -6.50 1.60
N LEU A 120 13.13 -5.98 0.64
CA LEU A 120 12.04 -6.73 0.01
C LEU A 120 12.51 -7.72 -1.08
N ARG A 121 13.82 -7.87 -1.29
CA ARG A 121 14.44 -8.86 -2.20
C ARG A 121 15.35 -9.85 -1.48
N GLN A 122 15.29 -9.87 -0.15
CA GLN A 122 15.98 -10.90 0.64
C GLN A 122 15.36 -12.28 0.36
N PRO A 123 16.16 -13.36 0.40
CA PRO A 123 15.65 -14.74 0.18
C PRO A 123 14.50 -15.15 1.10
N ALA A 124 14.38 -14.52 2.27
CA ALA A 124 13.28 -14.74 3.19
C ALA A 124 11.91 -14.38 2.60
N ILE A 125 11.84 -13.37 1.72
CA ILE A 125 10.61 -12.97 1.01
C ILE A 125 10.12 -14.12 0.10
N ASP A 126 11.02 -14.80 -0.59
CA ASP A 126 10.67 -15.92 -1.45
C ASP A 126 10.05 -17.07 -0.65
N SER A 127 10.58 -17.33 0.55
CA SER A 127 10.09 -18.38 1.44
C SER A 127 8.69 -18.11 2.02
N MET A 128 8.26 -16.86 2.06
CA MET A 128 6.92 -16.47 2.54
C MET A 128 5.82 -16.70 1.50
N ALA A 129 6.17 -17.07 0.28
CA ALA A 129 5.24 -17.33 -0.83
C ALA A 129 4.21 -16.21 -1.07
N LEU A 130 4.65 -14.95 -0.95
CA LEU A 130 3.79 -13.77 -1.08
C LEU A 130 3.30 -13.60 -2.53
N ASP A 131 2.01 -13.29 -2.69
CA ASP A 131 1.44 -12.84 -3.97
C ASP A 131 1.56 -11.32 -4.12
N PHE A 132 1.32 -10.59 -3.02
CA PHE A 132 1.34 -9.13 -2.99
C PHE A 132 2.13 -8.59 -1.80
N ILE A 133 2.81 -7.47 -2.04
CA ILE A 133 3.35 -6.59 -1.00
C ILE A 133 2.72 -5.21 -1.22
N LEU A 134 1.96 -4.71 -0.24
CA LEU A 134 1.46 -3.35 -0.23
C LEU A 134 2.31 -2.50 0.71
N ILE A 135 2.62 -1.26 0.32
CA ILE A 135 3.41 -0.33 1.13
C ILE A 135 2.54 0.88 1.44
N ASP A 136 2.20 1.10 2.71
CA ASP A 136 1.52 2.32 3.18
C ASP A 136 2.51 3.43 3.39
N CYS A 137 2.36 4.54 2.66
CA CYS A 137 3.32 5.64 2.67
C CYS A 137 2.81 6.85 3.47
N PRO A 138 3.70 7.59 4.14
CA PRO A 138 3.36 8.84 4.82
C PRO A 138 2.86 9.90 3.82
N PRO A 139 2.20 10.98 4.30
CA PRO A 139 1.69 12.06 3.42
C PRO A 139 2.76 13.04 2.94
N SER A 140 4.03 12.70 3.05
CA SER A 140 5.17 13.51 2.63
C SER A 140 5.96 12.82 1.52
N LEU A 141 6.70 13.58 0.72
CA LEU A 141 7.69 13.06 -0.22
C LEU A 141 9.07 12.98 0.45
N SER A 142 9.12 12.40 1.64
CA SER A 142 10.36 12.15 2.40
C SER A 142 11.16 10.97 1.81
N LEU A 143 12.32 10.69 2.39
CA LEU A 143 13.14 9.53 2.05
C LEU A 143 12.36 8.22 2.16
N LEU A 144 11.42 8.10 3.10
CA LEU A 144 10.56 6.92 3.25
C LEU A 144 9.70 6.69 2.00
N THR A 145 9.06 7.75 1.48
CA THR A 145 8.27 7.64 0.24
C THR A 145 9.16 7.33 -0.97
N VAL A 146 10.37 7.90 -1.04
CA VAL A 146 11.34 7.56 -2.10
C VAL A 146 11.72 6.08 -2.02
N ASN A 147 12.00 5.54 -0.82
CA ASN A 147 12.25 4.10 -0.63
C ASN A 147 11.10 3.24 -1.15
N ALA A 148 9.85 3.62 -0.86
CA ALA A 148 8.67 2.91 -1.37
C ALA A 148 8.61 2.92 -2.91
N LEU A 149 8.84 4.09 -3.54
CA LEU A 149 8.82 4.25 -5.00
C LEU A 149 9.97 3.51 -5.69
N VAL A 150 11.13 3.42 -5.07
CA VAL A 150 12.27 2.65 -5.57
C VAL A 150 12.02 1.15 -5.46
N ALA A 151 11.42 0.71 -4.35
CA ALA A 151 11.16 -0.70 -4.07
C ALA A 151 10.00 -1.29 -4.88
N CYS A 152 8.97 -0.49 -5.20
CA CYS A 152 7.72 -1.00 -5.77
C CYS A 152 7.77 -1.17 -7.31
N HIS A 153 6.90 -2.06 -7.80
CA HIS A 153 6.64 -2.22 -9.23
C HIS A 153 5.65 -1.17 -9.76
N ALA A 154 4.71 -0.75 -8.90
CA ALA A 154 3.68 0.21 -9.28
C ALA A 154 3.14 1.02 -8.09
N VAL A 155 2.49 2.13 -8.41
CA VAL A 155 1.88 3.06 -7.45
C VAL A 155 0.36 3.02 -7.58
N LEU A 156 -0.33 2.74 -6.49
CA LEU A 156 -1.76 2.95 -6.34
C LEU A 156 -1.99 4.33 -5.69
N ILE A 157 -2.81 5.16 -6.31
CA ILE A 157 -3.02 6.54 -5.90
C ILE A 157 -4.47 6.72 -5.41
N PRO A 158 -4.74 6.68 -4.09
CA PRO A 158 -6.02 7.09 -3.54
C PRO A 158 -6.23 8.59 -3.78
N LEU A 159 -7.38 8.95 -4.36
CA LEU A 159 -7.73 10.31 -4.73
C LEU A 159 -9.11 10.66 -4.17
N GLN A 160 -9.17 11.61 -3.25
CA GLN A 160 -10.45 12.09 -2.73
C GLN A 160 -11.15 12.95 -3.81
N ALA A 161 -12.46 12.70 -4.03
CA ALA A 161 -13.27 13.43 -5.02
C ALA A 161 -13.59 14.85 -4.52
N GLU A 162 -12.62 15.77 -4.63
CA GLU A 162 -12.75 17.18 -4.23
C GLU A 162 -12.02 18.12 -5.21
N PHE A 163 -12.27 19.43 -5.13
CA PHE A 163 -11.91 20.42 -6.14
C PHE A 163 -10.41 20.41 -6.54
N TYR A 164 -9.49 20.25 -5.58
CA TYR A 164 -8.04 20.25 -5.87
C TYR A 164 -7.45 18.85 -6.13
N ALA A 165 -8.30 17.87 -6.46
CA ALA A 165 -7.85 16.48 -6.63
C ALA A 165 -6.78 16.32 -7.73
N LEU A 166 -6.98 16.93 -8.89
CA LEU A 166 -6.07 16.84 -10.04
C LEU A 166 -4.77 17.63 -9.86
N GLU A 167 -4.79 18.73 -9.10
CA GLU A 167 -3.59 19.52 -8.81
C GLU A 167 -2.58 18.72 -7.96
N GLY A 168 -3.06 18.13 -6.87
CA GLY A 168 -2.20 17.27 -6.03
C GLY A 168 -1.66 16.05 -6.77
N LEU A 169 -2.43 15.52 -7.73
CA LEU A 169 -1.97 14.41 -8.57
C LEU A 169 -0.81 14.82 -9.49
N SER A 170 -0.84 16.03 -10.06
CA SER A 170 0.19 16.53 -10.97
C SER A 170 1.57 16.56 -10.30
N GLN A 171 1.64 17.02 -9.05
CA GLN A 171 2.91 17.05 -8.30
C GLN A 171 3.44 15.63 -8.04
N LEU A 172 2.57 14.69 -7.66
CA LEU A 172 2.96 13.29 -7.48
C LEU A 172 3.48 12.67 -8.79
N MET A 173 2.86 13.00 -9.93
CA MET A 173 3.32 12.52 -11.24
C MET A 173 4.73 12.99 -11.58
N LEU A 174 5.12 14.21 -11.19
CA LEU A 174 6.49 14.71 -11.35
C LEU A 174 7.47 13.86 -10.55
N THR A 175 7.19 13.60 -9.27
CA THR A 175 8.04 12.75 -8.42
C THR A 175 8.17 11.32 -8.96
N ILE A 176 7.06 10.71 -9.41
CA ILE A 176 7.11 9.38 -10.05
C ILE A 176 8.02 9.41 -11.28
N ARG A 177 7.93 10.47 -12.09
CA ARG A 177 8.79 10.65 -13.27
C ARG A 177 10.27 10.76 -12.90
N GLU A 178 10.60 11.54 -11.87
CA GLU A 178 11.97 11.69 -11.36
C GLU A 178 12.55 10.35 -10.88
N VAL A 179 11.78 9.61 -10.08
CA VAL A 179 12.20 8.27 -9.61
C VAL A 179 12.38 7.30 -10.79
N ARG A 180 11.51 7.34 -11.80
CA ARG A 180 11.68 6.52 -13.02
C ARG A 180 12.94 6.86 -13.79
N GLN A 181 13.37 8.11 -13.81
CA GLN A 181 14.55 8.55 -14.53
C GLN A 181 15.86 8.23 -13.77
N SER A 182 15.81 8.22 -12.44
CA SER A 182 17.02 8.14 -11.61
C SER A 182 17.25 6.77 -10.97
N ALA A 183 16.19 6.08 -10.49
CA ALA A 183 16.36 4.93 -9.61
C ALA A 183 15.49 3.71 -9.95
N ASN A 184 14.28 3.88 -10.50
CA ASN A 184 13.38 2.77 -10.83
C ASN A 184 12.73 2.95 -12.22
N PRO A 185 13.43 2.64 -13.34
CA PRO A 185 12.89 2.80 -14.69
C PRO A 185 11.65 1.93 -14.98
N ALA A 186 11.46 0.86 -14.19
CA ALA A 186 10.33 -0.06 -14.34
C ALA A 186 9.07 0.41 -13.62
N LEU A 187 9.14 1.46 -12.78
CA LEU A 187 8.01 1.97 -12.01
C LEU A 187 6.82 2.34 -12.91
N ARG A 188 5.63 1.87 -12.55
CA ARG A 188 4.38 2.14 -13.29
C ARG A 188 3.34 2.74 -12.34
N ILE A 189 2.26 3.25 -12.91
CA ILE A 189 1.06 3.61 -12.15
C ILE A 189 0.13 2.40 -12.23
N GLU A 190 -0.21 1.81 -11.08
CA GLU A 190 -1.20 0.74 -10.99
C GLU A 190 -2.59 1.27 -11.29
N GLY A 191 -2.89 2.42 -10.74
CA GLY A 191 -4.14 3.12 -11.00
C GLY A 191 -4.44 4.19 -9.96
N VAL A 192 -5.47 4.97 -10.27
CA VAL A 192 -6.05 5.98 -9.38
C VAL A 192 -7.36 5.44 -8.82
N LEU A 193 -7.47 5.41 -7.49
CA LEU A 193 -8.66 4.96 -6.78
C LEU A 193 -9.39 6.16 -6.19
N VAL A 194 -10.57 6.46 -6.72
CA VAL A 194 -11.43 7.52 -6.18
C VAL A 194 -11.96 7.09 -4.81
N THR A 195 -11.73 7.92 -3.80
CA THR A 195 -12.09 7.65 -2.40
C THR A 195 -13.08 8.67 -1.87
N MET A 196 -13.77 8.32 -0.77
CA MET A 196 -14.73 9.18 -0.08
C MET A 196 -15.81 9.76 -1.01
N PHE A 197 -16.17 9.01 -2.05
CA PHE A 197 -17.14 9.40 -3.04
C PHE A 197 -18.55 9.48 -2.42
N ASP A 198 -19.21 10.63 -2.58
CA ASP A 198 -20.63 10.80 -2.25
C ASP A 198 -21.42 11.08 -3.54
N GLY A 199 -22.13 10.06 -4.03
CA GLY A 199 -22.92 10.16 -5.25
C GLY A 199 -24.11 11.13 -5.17
N ARG A 200 -24.42 11.70 -4.00
CA ARG A 200 -25.43 12.76 -3.85
C ARG A 200 -24.82 14.16 -4.03
N ASN A 201 -23.49 14.27 -3.97
CA ASN A 201 -22.78 15.53 -4.13
C ASN A 201 -22.37 15.73 -5.58
N LYS A 202 -22.94 16.76 -6.23
CA LYS A 202 -22.66 17.09 -7.64
C LYS A 202 -21.17 17.39 -7.90
N LEU A 203 -20.47 18.01 -6.94
CA LEU A 203 -19.04 18.28 -7.07
C LEU A 203 -18.24 16.96 -7.11
N CYS A 204 -18.56 15.98 -6.25
CA CYS A 204 -17.91 14.68 -6.29
C CYS A 204 -18.13 13.96 -7.63
N GLN A 205 -19.35 14.02 -8.17
CA GLN A 205 -19.65 13.44 -9.49
C GLN A 205 -18.86 14.12 -10.61
N GLN A 206 -18.78 15.46 -10.59
CA GLN A 206 -18.02 16.21 -11.59
C GLN A 206 -16.53 15.88 -11.51
N VAL A 207 -15.94 15.90 -10.31
CA VAL A 207 -14.52 15.56 -10.11
C VAL A 207 -14.22 14.13 -10.56
N GLU A 208 -15.08 13.16 -10.24
CA GLU A 208 -14.90 11.77 -10.69
C GLU A 208 -14.95 11.67 -12.22
N ALA A 209 -15.88 12.39 -12.87
CA ALA A 209 -15.97 12.42 -14.33
C ALA A 209 -14.74 13.08 -14.96
N ASP A 210 -14.23 14.18 -14.39
CA ASP A 210 -13.03 14.88 -14.87
C ASP A 210 -11.78 14.00 -14.72
N VAL A 211 -11.65 13.30 -13.59
CA VAL A 211 -10.55 12.34 -13.34
C VAL A 211 -10.59 11.21 -14.37
N ARG A 212 -11.77 10.63 -14.64
CA ARG A 212 -11.93 9.59 -15.67
C ARG A 212 -11.68 10.12 -17.07
N GLY A 213 -12.15 11.31 -17.37
CA GLY A 213 -11.92 11.96 -18.66
C GLY A 213 -10.44 12.23 -18.94
N THR A 214 -9.68 12.58 -17.89
CA THR A 214 -8.25 12.90 -17.99
C THR A 214 -7.34 11.67 -17.99
N LEU A 215 -7.65 10.66 -17.15
CA LEU A 215 -6.76 9.54 -16.87
C LEU A 215 -7.23 8.22 -17.51
N GLY A 216 -8.45 8.18 -18.03
CA GLY A 216 -8.99 7.01 -18.74
C GLY A 216 -8.91 5.72 -17.93
N ASP A 217 -8.31 4.70 -18.53
CA ASP A 217 -8.21 3.34 -17.97
C ASP A 217 -7.29 3.23 -16.73
N LEU A 218 -6.55 4.29 -16.38
CA LEU A 218 -5.80 4.34 -15.14
C LEU A 218 -6.72 4.48 -13.92
N VAL A 219 -7.97 4.91 -14.08
CA VAL A 219 -8.91 5.02 -12.95
C VAL A 219 -9.58 3.67 -12.70
N PHE A 220 -9.51 3.18 -11.46
CA PHE A 220 -10.26 1.98 -11.08
C PHE A 220 -11.75 2.16 -11.37
N LYS A 221 -12.40 1.10 -11.86
CA LYS A 221 -13.86 1.13 -12.12
C LYS A 221 -14.64 1.34 -10.84
N THR A 222 -14.18 0.68 -9.76
CA THR A 222 -14.76 0.83 -8.42
C THR A 222 -14.34 2.14 -7.79
N VAL A 223 -15.27 2.82 -7.13
CA VAL A 223 -15.01 3.96 -6.23
C VAL A 223 -15.23 3.54 -4.77
N ILE A 224 -14.48 4.11 -3.84
CA ILE A 224 -14.70 3.90 -2.41
C ILE A 224 -15.69 4.94 -1.91
N PRO A 225 -16.88 4.54 -1.46
CA PRO A 225 -17.88 5.49 -0.99
C PRO A 225 -17.48 6.12 0.35
N ARG A 226 -18.00 7.32 0.61
CA ARG A 226 -18.00 7.85 1.97
C ARG A 226 -18.88 6.96 2.83
N ASN A 227 -18.28 6.28 3.82
CA ASN A 227 -18.95 5.28 4.64
C ASN A 227 -18.48 5.35 6.09
N VAL A 228 -19.42 5.47 7.02
CA VAL A 228 -19.14 5.60 8.46
C VAL A 228 -18.39 4.37 8.98
N ARG A 229 -18.72 3.17 8.51
CA ARG A 229 -18.07 1.91 8.94
C ARG A 229 -16.57 1.87 8.62
N ILE A 230 -16.17 2.46 7.48
CA ILE A 230 -14.74 2.63 7.16
C ILE A 230 -14.03 3.51 8.21
N SER A 231 -14.71 4.56 8.67
CA SER A 231 -14.13 5.49 9.65
C SER A 231 -14.15 4.95 11.08
N GLU A 232 -15.09 4.08 11.42
CA GLU A 232 -15.21 3.46 12.75
C GLU A 232 -14.22 2.29 12.93
N ALA A 233 -14.02 1.48 11.90
CA ALA A 233 -13.23 0.24 11.95
C ALA A 233 -11.84 0.40 12.60
N PRO A 234 -11.05 1.48 12.33
CA PRO A 234 -9.76 1.69 12.97
C PRO A 234 -9.83 1.82 14.50
N SER A 235 -10.94 2.35 15.05
CA SER A 235 -11.14 2.44 16.50
C SER A 235 -11.30 1.07 17.17
N PHE A 236 -11.58 0.04 16.39
CA PHE A 236 -11.66 -1.35 16.82
C PHE A 236 -10.42 -2.16 16.39
N ALA A 237 -9.37 -1.48 15.90
CA ALA A 237 -8.15 -2.11 15.42
C ALA A 237 -8.40 -3.20 14.35
N MET A 238 -9.35 -2.95 13.44
CA MET A 238 -9.79 -3.90 12.40
C MET A 238 -9.96 -3.19 11.04
N PRO A 239 -9.70 -3.88 9.92
CA PRO A 239 -10.17 -3.42 8.62
C PRO A 239 -11.69 -3.51 8.52
N VAL A 240 -12.32 -2.67 7.70
CA VAL A 240 -13.78 -2.65 7.53
C VAL A 240 -14.35 -3.99 7.09
N ILE A 241 -13.58 -4.77 6.35
CA ILE A 241 -13.94 -6.11 5.87
C ILE A 241 -14.19 -7.08 7.02
N THR A 242 -13.48 -6.92 8.14
CA THR A 242 -13.65 -7.70 9.36
C THR A 242 -14.69 -7.06 10.28
N TYR A 243 -14.66 -5.72 10.38
CA TYR A 243 -15.54 -4.95 11.26
C TYR A 243 -17.02 -5.01 10.84
N ASP A 244 -17.30 -4.75 9.56
CA ASP A 244 -18.65 -4.84 8.98
C ASP A 244 -18.57 -5.38 7.54
N PRO A 245 -18.55 -6.72 7.37
CA PRO A 245 -18.40 -7.37 6.07
C PRO A 245 -19.47 -7.00 5.04
N SER A 246 -20.67 -6.61 5.50
CA SER A 246 -21.83 -6.29 4.66
C SER A 246 -21.93 -4.81 4.30
N SER A 247 -21.06 -3.97 4.84
CA SER A 247 -21.08 -2.54 4.54
C SER A 247 -20.66 -2.24 3.10
N LYS A 248 -21.21 -1.16 2.54
CA LYS A 248 -20.80 -0.68 1.20
C LYS A 248 -19.30 -0.41 1.08
N GLY A 249 -18.64 -0.03 2.21
CA GLY A 249 -17.21 0.15 2.26
C GLY A 249 -16.44 -1.15 2.11
N SER A 250 -16.87 -2.20 2.79
CA SER A 250 -16.33 -3.55 2.68
C SER A 250 -16.48 -4.10 1.26
N GLU A 251 -17.69 -4.03 0.70
CA GLU A 251 -17.99 -4.47 -0.67
C GLU A 251 -17.12 -3.75 -1.70
N ALA A 252 -16.91 -2.44 -1.54
CA ALA A 252 -16.08 -1.65 -2.43
C ALA A 252 -14.60 -2.08 -2.40
N TYR A 253 -13.99 -2.27 -1.23
CA TYR A 253 -12.62 -2.76 -1.17
C TYR A 253 -12.46 -4.18 -1.70
N GLN A 254 -13.44 -5.05 -1.50
CA GLN A 254 -13.47 -6.39 -2.13
C GLN A 254 -13.56 -6.29 -3.67
N ALA A 255 -14.31 -5.31 -4.20
CA ALA A 255 -14.39 -5.08 -5.63
C ALA A 255 -13.03 -4.57 -6.19
N VAL A 256 -12.35 -3.63 -5.50
CA VAL A 256 -11.00 -3.18 -5.88
C VAL A 256 -10.00 -4.34 -5.87
N ALA A 257 -10.04 -5.20 -4.84
CA ALA A 257 -9.18 -6.38 -4.79
C ALA A 257 -9.43 -7.31 -5.98
N ARG A 258 -10.70 -7.55 -6.37
CA ARG A 258 -11.01 -8.32 -7.58
C ARG A 258 -10.48 -7.66 -8.85
N GLU A 259 -10.60 -6.34 -9.00
CA GLU A 259 -10.02 -5.62 -10.14
C GLU A 259 -8.50 -5.80 -10.19
N LEU A 260 -7.83 -5.76 -9.04
CA LEU A 260 -6.37 -5.94 -8.96
C LEU A 260 -5.96 -7.38 -9.29
N LEU A 261 -6.69 -8.37 -8.78
CA LEU A 261 -6.44 -9.80 -9.07
C LEU A 261 -6.66 -10.15 -10.54
N LEU A 262 -7.58 -9.48 -11.23
CA LEU A 262 -7.74 -9.64 -12.69
C LEU A 262 -6.54 -9.11 -13.48
N ARG A 263 -5.87 -8.07 -12.97
CA ARG A 263 -4.64 -7.52 -13.57
C ARG A 263 -3.41 -8.35 -13.22
N HIS A 264 -3.38 -8.91 -12.01
CA HIS A 264 -2.26 -9.66 -11.44
C HIS A 264 -2.80 -10.94 -10.77
N PRO A 265 -2.98 -12.04 -11.52
CA PRO A 265 -3.45 -13.31 -10.97
C PRO A 265 -2.51 -13.82 -9.86
N MET A 266 -3.09 -14.45 -8.84
CA MET A 266 -2.33 -15.14 -7.78
C MET A 266 -1.45 -16.23 -8.38
N ARG A 267 -0.40 -16.58 -7.67
CA ARG A 267 0.46 -17.71 -8.00
C ARG A 267 -0.34 -19.01 -7.96
N GLU A 268 -0.10 -19.90 -8.90
CA GLU A 268 -0.65 -21.24 -8.78
C GLU A 268 -0.01 -21.95 -7.56
N PRO A 269 -0.81 -22.62 -6.70
CA PRO A 269 -0.25 -23.40 -5.61
C PRO A 269 0.68 -24.45 -6.20
N GLN A 270 1.91 -24.51 -5.69
CA GLN A 270 2.84 -25.59 -6.07
C GLN A 270 2.19 -26.90 -5.69
N LYS A 271 1.85 -27.72 -6.69
CA LYS A 271 1.47 -29.13 -6.45
C LYS A 271 2.73 -29.83 -5.92
N GLY A 272 2.78 -30.05 -4.59
CA GLY A 272 3.79 -30.86 -3.94
C GLY A 272 3.68 -32.33 -4.36
#